data_5e9d1c309092205a5d966820d4420e07
#
_entry.id   5e9d1c309092205a5d966820d4420e07
#
_cell.length_a   1.000
_cell.length_b   1.000
_cell.length_c   1.000
_cell.angle_alpha   90.00
_cell.angle_beta   90.00
_cell.angle_gamma   90.00
#
_symmetry.space_group_name_H-M   'P 1'
#
loop_
_entity.id
_entity.type
_entity.pdbx_description
1 polymer ?
#
loop_
_entity_poly.entity_id
_entity_poly.type
_entity_poly.pdbx_seq_one_letter_code
_entity_poly.pdbx_strand_id
1 'polypeptide(L)'
;GAILVNQQGNRFFNEMETRDKVSAAIIALPEHYAYIVFDEHVRAKNKAADEYIAKGFVTSASSPRELAEKLGMDYHAFLATLERYNGFVENQRDEEFGRTTALRAPVNQGPFHAIRIAPGVHHTMGGVTINTDTAVLDTHHQPIVGAYAAGEVVGGIHGGNRIGGNAVADIIIFGTLAGHQAAKRARG
;
A
#
# COMPACT_ATOMS: atom_id res chain seq x y z
N GLY A 1 6.42 13.69 0.04
CA GLY A 1 6.00 14.65 1.03
C GLY A 1 5.19 14.08 2.18
N ALA A 2 4.43 12.98 2.02
CA ALA A 2 3.77 12.36 3.16
C ALA A 2 4.72 11.45 3.93
N ILE A 3 4.48 11.29 5.24
CA ILE A 3 5.23 10.39 6.13
C ILE A 3 4.29 9.47 6.90
N LEU A 4 4.81 8.33 7.38
CA LEU A 4 4.11 7.43 8.29
C LEU A 4 4.57 7.69 9.73
N VAL A 5 3.61 7.90 10.62
CA VAL A 5 3.86 8.04 12.06
C VAL A 5 2.99 7.06 12.86
N ASN A 6 3.52 6.58 13.97
CA ASN A 6 2.78 5.76 14.92
C ASN A 6 1.92 6.62 15.88
N GLN A 7 1.21 6.01 16.82
CA GLN A 7 0.36 6.71 17.80
C GLN A 7 1.17 7.67 18.70
N GLN A 8 2.46 7.43 18.91
CA GLN A 8 3.34 8.28 19.69
C GLN A 8 3.89 9.49 18.90
N GLY A 9 3.55 9.62 17.60
CA GLY A 9 4.02 10.70 16.74
C GLY A 9 5.41 10.49 16.13
N ASN A 10 5.97 9.28 16.21
CA ASN A 10 7.29 8.98 15.65
C ASN A 10 7.16 8.30 14.28
N ARG A 11 8.03 8.69 13.31
CA ARG A 11 8.30 7.85 12.14
C ARG A 11 8.87 6.51 12.62
N PHE A 12 8.57 5.44 11.92
CA PHE A 12 8.99 4.10 12.32
C PHE A 12 9.46 3.23 11.15
N PHE A 13 9.30 3.68 9.92
CA PHE A 13 9.66 2.90 8.74
C PHE A 13 9.82 3.79 7.50
N ASN A 14 10.45 3.24 6.44
CA ASN A 14 10.51 3.88 5.13
C ASN A 14 9.18 3.71 4.40
N GLU A 15 8.45 4.79 4.18
CA GLU A 15 7.13 4.79 3.55
C GLU A 15 7.15 4.38 2.07
N MET A 16 8.32 4.36 1.46
CA MET A 16 8.51 4.05 0.04
C MET A 16 8.92 2.60 -0.21
N GLU A 17 9.02 1.79 0.84
CA GLU A 17 9.21 0.35 0.73
C GLU A 17 7.98 -0.35 0.15
N THR A 18 8.14 -1.62 -0.19
CA THR A 18 7.05 -2.43 -0.75
C THR A 18 5.90 -2.60 0.25
N ARG A 19 4.69 -2.79 -0.25
CA ARG A 19 3.46 -2.85 0.56
C ARG A 19 3.52 -3.90 1.67
N ASP A 20 4.08 -5.07 1.37
CA ASP A 20 4.26 -6.16 2.33
C ASP A 20 5.16 -5.75 3.50
N LYS A 21 6.27 -5.06 3.24
CA LYS A 21 7.18 -4.57 4.26
C LYS A 21 6.56 -3.46 5.12
N VAL A 22 5.91 -2.48 4.47
CA VAL A 22 5.19 -1.42 5.19
C VAL A 22 4.06 -2.00 6.03
N SER A 23 3.29 -2.95 5.49
CA SER A 23 2.24 -3.64 6.23
C SER A 23 2.79 -4.41 7.43
N ALA A 24 3.90 -5.15 7.25
CA ALA A 24 4.55 -5.87 8.35
C ALA A 24 5.02 -4.91 9.46
N ALA A 25 5.60 -3.76 9.09
CA ALA A 25 6.01 -2.74 10.05
C ALA A 25 4.81 -2.15 10.83
N ILE A 26 3.67 -1.92 10.17
CA ILE A 26 2.46 -1.43 10.84
C ILE A 26 1.88 -2.52 11.77
N ILE A 27 1.84 -3.79 11.33
CA ILE A 27 1.35 -4.91 12.15
C ILE A 27 2.22 -5.10 13.40
N ALA A 28 3.51 -4.80 13.31
CA ALA A 28 4.44 -4.89 14.45
C ALA A 28 4.25 -3.77 15.49
N LEU A 29 3.53 -2.69 15.17
CA LEU A 29 3.19 -1.66 16.15
C LEU A 29 2.18 -2.22 17.18
N PRO A 30 2.24 -1.78 18.45
CA PRO A 30 1.27 -2.21 19.47
C PRO A 30 -0.19 -1.95 19.07
N GLU A 31 -0.44 -0.86 18.34
CA GLU A 31 -1.76 -0.41 17.91
C GLU A 31 -2.24 -1.10 16.63
N HIS A 32 -1.34 -1.73 15.86
CA HIS A 32 -1.60 -2.33 14.54
C HIS A 32 -2.17 -1.37 13.50
N TYR A 33 -1.94 -0.07 13.68
CA TYR A 33 -2.28 0.99 12.73
C TYR A 33 -1.21 2.09 12.75
N ALA A 34 -1.25 2.96 11.76
CA ALA A 34 -0.39 4.14 11.66
C ALA A 34 -1.17 5.31 11.06
N TYR A 35 -0.57 6.47 11.03
CA TYR A 35 -1.11 7.65 10.37
C TYR A 35 -0.23 8.04 9.18
N ILE A 36 -0.84 8.27 8.02
CA ILE A 36 -0.22 9.00 6.92
C ILE A 36 -0.41 10.48 7.21
N VAL A 37 0.67 11.19 7.49
CA VAL A 37 0.66 12.64 7.73
C VAL A 37 1.15 13.36 6.50
N PHE A 38 0.43 14.40 6.10
CA PHE A 38 0.75 15.26 4.97
C PHE A 38 0.23 16.69 5.22
N ASP A 39 0.67 17.62 4.42
CA ASP A 39 0.29 19.02 4.51
C ASP A 39 -0.40 19.54 3.24
N GLU A 40 -0.69 20.83 3.20
CA GLU A 40 -1.33 21.47 2.05
C GLU A 40 -0.52 21.32 0.77
N HIS A 41 0.81 21.25 0.85
CA HIS A 41 1.68 21.07 -0.31
C HIS A 41 1.43 19.72 -1.03
N VAL A 42 1.20 18.67 -0.26
CA VAL A 42 0.84 17.34 -0.79
C VAL A 42 -0.62 17.31 -1.24
N ARG A 43 -1.53 17.89 -0.45
CA ARG A 43 -2.95 17.96 -0.79
C ARG A 43 -3.17 18.63 -2.14
N ALA A 44 -2.59 19.81 -2.36
CA ALA A 44 -2.76 20.58 -3.60
C ALA A 44 -2.33 19.83 -4.87
N LYS A 45 -1.49 18.78 -4.73
CA LYS A 45 -0.99 17.97 -5.85
C LYS A 45 -1.66 16.61 -5.97
N ASN A 46 -2.58 16.28 -5.05
CA ASN A 46 -3.19 14.95 -4.99
C ASN A 46 -4.72 15.04 -4.82
N LYS A 47 -5.46 14.94 -5.91
CA LYS A 47 -6.92 14.99 -5.92
C LYS A 47 -7.59 13.94 -5.02
N ALA A 48 -6.96 12.78 -4.83
CA ALA A 48 -7.49 11.75 -3.95
C ALA A 48 -7.54 12.22 -2.48
N ALA A 49 -6.66 13.16 -2.08
CA ALA A 49 -6.73 13.74 -0.74
C ALA A 49 -8.04 14.48 -0.49
N ASP A 50 -8.54 15.22 -1.47
CA ASP A 50 -9.82 15.95 -1.36
C ASP A 50 -11.01 14.99 -1.22
N GLU A 51 -11.00 13.86 -1.95
CA GLU A 51 -12.02 12.83 -1.80
C GLU A 51 -12.02 12.20 -0.41
N TYR A 52 -10.86 11.92 0.16
CA TYR A 52 -10.73 11.35 1.50
C TYR A 52 -11.14 12.35 2.58
N ILE A 53 -10.84 13.64 2.40
CA ILE A 53 -11.31 14.72 3.27
C ILE A 53 -12.84 14.79 3.22
N ALA A 54 -13.42 14.81 2.02
CA ALA A 54 -14.87 14.88 1.83
C ALA A 54 -15.62 13.66 2.43
N LYS A 55 -14.98 12.47 2.40
CA LYS A 55 -15.51 11.24 3.01
C LYS A 55 -15.30 11.16 4.53
N GLY A 56 -14.65 12.14 5.15
CA GLY A 56 -14.42 12.17 6.60
C GLY A 56 -13.32 11.21 7.09
N PHE A 57 -12.46 10.71 6.19
CA PHE A 57 -11.36 9.81 6.57
C PHE A 57 -10.11 10.55 7.06
N VAL A 58 -10.09 11.88 6.89
CA VAL A 58 -8.94 12.72 7.19
C VAL A 58 -9.24 13.60 8.40
N THR A 59 -8.36 13.56 9.39
CA THR A 59 -8.30 14.57 10.45
C THR A 59 -7.45 15.73 9.95
N SER A 60 -8.01 16.93 9.98
CA SER A 60 -7.33 18.16 9.56
C SER A 60 -7.16 19.13 10.70
N ALA A 61 -6.05 19.88 10.70
CA ALA A 61 -5.73 20.87 11.72
C ALA A 61 -4.92 22.05 11.14
N SER A 62 -5.01 23.22 11.76
CA SER A 62 -4.28 24.41 11.33
C SER A 62 -2.78 24.36 11.68
N SER A 63 -2.40 23.55 12.66
CA SER A 63 -1.04 23.42 13.16
C SER A 63 -0.69 21.98 13.53
N PRO A 64 0.61 21.63 13.61
CA PRO A 64 1.05 20.32 14.11
C PRO A 64 0.58 20.04 15.54
N ARG A 65 0.54 21.08 16.40
CA ARG A 65 0.04 20.96 17.78
C ARG A 65 -1.42 20.53 17.80
N GLU A 66 -2.27 21.23 17.08
CA GLU A 66 -3.70 20.92 16.99
C GLU A 66 -3.93 19.52 16.41
N LEU A 67 -3.10 19.12 15.40
CA LEU A 67 -3.21 17.79 14.83
C LEU A 67 -2.84 16.70 15.85
N ALA A 68 -1.73 16.88 16.57
CA ALA A 68 -1.33 15.96 17.63
C ALA A 68 -2.39 15.82 18.72
N GLU A 69 -2.96 16.94 19.18
CA GLU A 69 -4.05 16.96 20.18
C GLU A 69 -5.29 16.19 19.68
N LYS A 70 -5.74 16.42 18.44
CA LYS A 70 -6.87 15.70 17.83
C LYS A 70 -6.65 14.19 17.71
N LEU A 71 -5.41 13.78 17.51
CA LEU A 71 -5.04 12.36 17.33
C LEU A 71 -4.58 11.69 18.64
N GLY A 72 -4.47 12.44 19.74
CA GLY A 72 -3.95 11.94 21.01
C GLY A 72 -2.49 11.53 20.96
N MET A 73 -1.68 12.21 20.12
CA MET A 73 -0.24 11.99 20.00
C MET A 73 0.56 12.85 20.98
N ASP A 74 1.77 12.41 21.34
CA ASP A 74 2.73 13.29 21.99
C ASP A 74 3.18 14.39 21.03
N TYR A 75 2.82 15.63 21.33
CA TYR A 75 3.14 16.77 20.48
C TYR A 75 4.65 16.97 20.30
N HIS A 76 5.44 16.79 21.36
CA HIS A 76 6.89 17.03 21.28
C HIS A 76 7.58 15.98 20.42
N ALA A 77 7.21 14.72 20.56
CA ALA A 77 7.69 13.64 19.69
C ALA A 77 7.27 13.86 18.23
N PHE A 78 6.02 14.26 18.01
CA PHE A 78 5.51 14.54 16.67
C PHE A 78 6.21 15.73 16.01
N LEU A 79 6.39 16.85 16.74
CA LEU A 79 7.11 18.02 16.23
C LEU A 79 8.56 17.67 15.87
N ALA A 80 9.29 16.99 16.76
CA ALA A 80 10.64 16.53 16.49
C ALA A 80 10.74 15.60 15.27
N THR A 81 9.71 14.78 15.03
CA THR A 81 9.61 13.93 13.83
C THR A 81 9.47 14.77 12.57
N LEU A 82 8.61 15.78 12.57
CA LEU A 82 8.46 16.70 11.43
C LEU A 82 9.76 17.48 11.14
N GLU A 83 10.40 18.00 12.18
CA GLU A 83 11.66 18.75 12.04
C GLU A 83 12.77 17.88 11.45
N ARG A 84 12.95 16.65 11.95
CA ARG A 84 13.93 15.70 11.39
C ARG A 84 13.64 15.37 9.93
N TYR A 85 12.38 15.03 9.61
CA TYR A 85 11.99 14.73 8.24
C TYR A 85 12.22 15.91 7.31
N ASN A 86 11.86 17.13 7.72
CA ASN A 86 12.08 18.33 6.93
C ASN A 86 13.57 18.58 6.67
N GLY A 87 14.43 18.35 7.66
CA GLY A 87 15.88 18.39 7.49
C GLY A 87 16.40 17.34 6.49
N PHE A 88 15.83 16.14 6.47
CA PHE A 88 16.17 15.13 5.44
C PHE A 88 15.76 15.56 4.04
N VAL A 89 14.62 16.25 3.90
CA VAL A 89 14.19 16.82 2.61
C VAL A 89 15.16 17.90 2.14
N GLU A 90 15.59 18.81 3.02
CA GLU A 90 16.56 19.86 2.70
C GLU A 90 17.92 19.28 2.26
N ASN A 91 18.40 18.28 3.00
CA ASN A 91 19.66 17.60 2.72
C ASN A 91 19.58 16.53 1.62
N GLN A 92 18.38 16.25 1.07
CA GLN A 92 18.09 15.20 0.09
C GLN A 92 18.57 13.82 0.54
N ARG A 93 18.59 13.56 1.85
CA ARG A 93 19.08 12.32 2.45
C ARG A 93 18.32 12.00 3.73
N ASP A 94 17.61 10.86 3.73
CA ASP A 94 16.99 10.29 4.91
C ASP A 94 17.98 9.36 5.63
N GLU A 95 18.55 9.84 6.73
CA GLU A 95 19.53 9.09 7.53
C GLU A 95 18.86 8.11 8.52
N GLU A 96 17.54 8.23 8.73
CA GLU A 96 16.81 7.44 9.72
C GLU A 96 16.31 6.12 9.14
N PHE A 97 15.69 6.14 7.96
CA PHE A 97 15.10 4.96 7.34
C PHE A 97 15.57 4.74 5.90
N GLY A 98 16.49 5.55 5.40
CA GLY A 98 17.08 5.35 4.08
C GLY A 98 16.12 5.58 2.90
N ARG A 99 15.10 6.43 3.06
CA ARG A 99 14.21 6.80 1.96
C ARG A 99 14.97 7.59 0.90
N THR A 100 15.09 7.02 -0.29
CA THR A 100 15.84 7.61 -1.41
C THR A 100 14.95 8.27 -2.45
N THR A 101 13.63 8.06 -2.38
CA THR A 101 12.68 8.58 -3.37
C THR A 101 11.62 9.45 -2.70
N ALA A 102 11.02 10.35 -3.49
CA ALA A 102 9.95 11.24 -3.05
C ALA A 102 10.31 12.16 -1.85
N LEU A 103 11.59 12.44 -1.60
CA LEU A 103 12.07 13.49 -0.69
C LEU A 103 11.98 14.87 -1.39
N ARG A 104 10.75 15.26 -1.79
CA ARG A 104 10.57 16.44 -2.65
C ARG A 104 9.93 17.64 -1.95
N ALA A 105 9.26 17.39 -0.83
CA ALA A 105 8.54 18.43 -0.11
C ALA A 105 8.57 18.16 1.38
N PRO A 106 8.89 19.18 2.18
CA PRO A 106 8.74 19.11 3.63
C PRO A 106 7.27 19.03 4.03
N VAL A 107 7.00 18.72 5.28
CA VAL A 107 5.67 18.79 5.91
C VAL A 107 5.69 19.98 6.86
N ASN A 108 5.47 21.19 6.33
CA ASN A 108 5.60 22.45 7.08
C ASN A 108 4.58 23.53 6.69
N GLN A 109 3.69 23.26 5.74
CA GLN A 109 2.70 24.22 5.26
C GLN A 109 1.28 23.78 5.66
N GLY A 110 0.70 24.45 6.66
CA GLY A 110 -0.68 24.17 7.06
C GLY A 110 -1.73 24.52 5.99
N PRO A 111 -2.93 23.92 6.05
CA PRO A 111 -3.35 22.95 7.06
C PRO A 111 -2.63 21.60 6.97
N PHE A 112 -2.52 20.93 8.13
CA PHE A 112 -1.93 19.61 8.28
C PHE A 112 -3.04 18.56 8.33
N HIS A 113 -2.77 17.40 7.77
CA HIS A 113 -3.73 16.33 7.58
C HIS A 113 -3.17 14.98 8.03
N ALA A 114 -4.02 14.13 8.57
CA ALA A 114 -3.66 12.76 8.89
C ALA A 114 -4.78 11.79 8.50
N ILE A 115 -4.39 10.63 7.93
CA ILE A 115 -5.28 9.51 7.65
C ILE A 115 -4.81 8.34 8.50
N ARG A 116 -5.70 7.78 9.35
CA ARG A 116 -5.43 6.52 10.03
C ARG A 116 -5.55 5.36 9.05
N ILE A 117 -4.52 4.55 8.97
CA ILE A 117 -4.44 3.39 8.10
C ILE A 117 -4.08 2.12 8.87
N ALA A 118 -4.59 1.00 8.42
CA ALA A 118 -4.19 -0.34 8.85
C ALA A 118 -4.05 -1.25 7.63
N PRO A 119 -3.18 -2.28 7.68
CA PRO A 119 -3.08 -3.26 6.62
C PRO A 119 -4.39 -4.02 6.41
N GLY A 120 -4.74 -4.26 5.16
CA GLY A 120 -5.88 -5.08 4.78
C GLY A 120 -5.52 -5.99 3.61
N VAL A 121 -6.15 -7.16 3.55
CA VAL A 121 -5.98 -8.08 2.42
C VAL A 121 -6.70 -7.49 1.21
N HIS A 122 -5.96 -7.35 0.11
CA HIS A 122 -6.50 -6.84 -1.15
C HIS A 122 -6.45 -7.87 -2.27
N HIS A 123 -5.42 -8.72 -2.29
CA HIS A 123 -5.20 -9.72 -3.34
C HIS A 123 -4.37 -10.87 -2.76
N THR A 124 -4.75 -12.10 -3.06
CA THR A 124 -3.95 -13.28 -2.72
C THR A 124 -2.91 -13.55 -3.80
N MET A 125 -1.66 -13.82 -3.40
CA MET A 125 -0.58 -14.17 -4.34
C MET A 125 -0.48 -15.67 -4.56
N GLY A 126 -0.90 -16.47 -3.58
CA GLY A 126 -1.02 -17.91 -3.66
C GLY A 126 -2.35 -18.35 -4.26
N GLY A 127 -2.43 -19.60 -4.64
CA GLY A 127 -3.63 -20.17 -5.23
C GLY A 127 -3.36 -21.53 -5.87
N VAL A 128 -4.27 -22.00 -6.72
CA VAL A 128 -4.08 -23.24 -7.48
C VAL A 128 -2.95 -23.07 -8.50
N THR A 129 -2.19 -24.13 -8.71
CA THR A 129 -1.15 -24.17 -9.76
C THR A 129 -1.78 -24.51 -11.10
N ILE A 130 -1.39 -23.80 -12.15
CA ILE A 130 -1.81 -24.08 -13.52
C ILE A 130 -0.60 -24.30 -14.44
N ASN A 131 -0.81 -24.95 -15.57
CA ASN A 131 0.15 -25.00 -16.68
C ASN A 131 -0.07 -23.84 -17.67
N THR A 132 0.70 -23.82 -18.75
CA THR A 132 0.61 -22.79 -19.81
C THR A 132 -0.73 -22.79 -20.57
N ASP A 133 -1.49 -23.87 -20.50
CA ASP A 133 -2.84 -23.99 -21.07
C ASP A 133 -3.94 -23.66 -20.05
N THR A 134 -3.59 -23.12 -18.89
CA THR A 134 -4.46 -22.79 -17.76
C THR A 134 -5.16 -23.99 -17.11
N ALA A 135 -4.75 -25.21 -17.44
CA ALA A 135 -5.25 -26.41 -16.76
C ALA A 135 -4.72 -26.46 -15.31
N VAL A 136 -5.63 -26.69 -14.37
CA VAL A 136 -5.25 -26.85 -12.94
C VAL A 136 -4.44 -28.13 -12.78
N LEU A 137 -3.36 -28.02 -12.02
CA LEU A 137 -2.48 -29.15 -11.70
C LEU A 137 -2.78 -29.72 -10.32
N ASP A 138 -2.71 -31.03 -10.21
CA ASP A 138 -2.78 -31.76 -8.94
C ASP A 138 -1.46 -31.66 -8.14
N THR A 139 -1.38 -32.32 -6.99
CA THR A 139 -0.18 -32.35 -6.13
C THR A 139 1.01 -33.08 -6.77
N HIS A 140 0.79 -33.84 -7.84
CA HIS A 140 1.84 -34.51 -8.64
C HIS A 140 2.18 -33.72 -9.91
N HIS A 141 1.72 -32.46 -10.01
CA HIS A 141 1.89 -31.60 -11.18
C HIS A 141 1.27 -32.17 -12.47
N GLN A 142 0.24 -33.01 -12.36
CA GLN A 142 -0.49 -33.55 -13.50
C GLN A 142 -1.78 -32.71 -13.73
N PRO A 143 -2.13 -32.41 -14.99
CA PRO A 143 -3.35 -31.66 -15.27
C PRO A 143 -4.61 -32.41 -14.81
N ILE A 144 -5.43 -31.74 -14.02
CA ILE A 144 -6.77 -32.24 -13.68
C ILE A 144 -7.68 -32.07 -14.88
N VAL A 145 -8.16 -33.20 -15.39
CA VAL A 145 -8.93 -33.25 -16.62
C VAL A 145 -10.23 -32.41 -16.51
N GLY A 146 -10.35 -31.40 -17.36
CA GLY A 146 -11.54 -30.53 -17.43
C GLY A 146 -11.53 -29.37 -16.41
N ALA A 147 -10.50 -29.24 -15.59
CA ALA A 147 -10.36 -28.12 -14.65
C ALA A 147 -9.42 -27.06 -15.23
N TYR A 148 -9.93 -25.84 -15.35
CA TYR A 148 -9.18 -24.67 -15.79
C TYR A 148 -9.36 -23.53 -14.78
N ALA A 149 -8.36 -22.69 -14.58
CA ALA A 149 -8.42 -21.58 -13.65
C ALA A 149 -7.68 -20.35 -14.21
N ALA A 150 -8.15 -19.15 -13.81
CA ALA A 150 -7.53 -17.88 -14.14
C ALA A 150 -7.86 -16.81 -13.07
N GLY A 151 -7.06 -15.75 -13.02
CA GLY A 151 -7.25 -14.64 -12.09
C GLY A 151 -6.75 -14.95 -10.68
N GLU A 152 -7.27 -14.24 -9.69
CA GLU A 152 -6.76 -14.26 -8.31
C GLU A 152 -6.68 -15.64 -7.65
N VAL A 153 -7.52 -16.58 -8.08
CA VAL A 153 -7.52 -17.97 -7.60
C VAL A 153 -6.24 -18.73 -7.99
N VAL A 154 -5.49 -18.23 -8.98
CA VAL A 154 -4.26 -18.85 -9.48
C VAL A 154 -3.05 -18.29 -8.77
N GLY A 155 -2.22 -19.16 -8.21
CA GLY A 155 -0.93 -18.81 -7.63
C GLY A 155 0.19 -18.74 -8.66
N GLY A 156 1.24 -17.98 -8.33
CA GLY A 156 2.50 -17.94 -9.08
C GLY A 156 2.60 -16.91 -10.21
N ILE A 157 1.49 -16.40 -10.74
CA ILE A 157 1.48 -15.43 -11.85
C ILE A 157 2.19 -14.12 -11.45
N HIS A 158 1.96 -13.64 -10.26
CA HIS A 158 2.46 -12.34 -9.77
C HIS A 158 3.66 -12.45 -8.83
N GLY A 159 4.18 -13.64 -8.59
CA GLY A 159 5.23 -13.86 -7.58
C GLY A 159 4.73 -13.50 -6.17
N GLY A 160 5.63 -12.95 -5.35
CA GLY A 160 5.32 -12.60 -3.95
C GLY A 160 4.63 -11.25 -3.75
N ASN A 161 4.64 -10.37 -4.76
CA ASN A 161 4.11 -9.00 -4.60
C ASN A 161 3.68 -8.41 -5.96
N ARG A 162 2.38 -8.32 -6.17
CA ARG A 162 1.78 -7.84 -7.42
C ARG A 162 1.85 -6.32 -7.57
N ILE A 163 2.32 -5.83 -8.70
CA ILE A 163 2.23 -4.41 -9.08
C ILE A 163 0.76 -4.03 -9.29
N GLY A 164 0.37 -2.85 -8.79
CA GLY A 164 -0.98 -2.33 -8.90
C GLY A 164 -1.49 -2.28 -10.35
N GLY A 165 -2.74 -2.69 -10.57
CA GLY A 165 -3.36 -2.75 -11.89
C GLY A 165 -3.16 -4.08 -12.63
N ASN A 166 -2.09 -4.84 -12.39
CA ASN A 166 -1.78 -6.06 -13.15
C ASN A 166 -2.84 -7.18 -13.00
N ALA A 167 -3.67 -7.15 -11.94
CA ALA A 167 -4.79 -8.09 -11.84
C ALA A 167 -5.77 -7.98 -13.01
N VAL A 168 -5.96 -6.77 -13.57
CA VAL A 168 -6.86 -6.56 -14.71
C VAL A 168 -6.29 -7.22 -15.97
N ALA A 169 -5.00 -7.08 -16.22
CA ALA A 169 -4.34 -7.75 -17.35
C ALA A 169 -4.38 -9.27 -17.19
N ASP A 170 -4.13 -9.77 -15.99
CA ASP A 170 -4.18 -11.19 -15.64
C ASP A 170 -5.55 -11.79 -15.94
N ILE A 171 -6.64 -11.26 -15.38
CA ILE A 171 -7.99 -11.80 -15.56
C ILE A 171 -8.44 -11.76 -17.02
N ILE A 172 -8.03 -10.78 -17.82
CA ILE A 172 -8.38 -10.69 -19.23
C ILE A 172 -7.60 -11.73 -20.04
N ILE A 173 -6.28 -11.79 -19.88
CA ILE A 173 -5.42 -12.66 -20.67
C ILE A 173 -5.67 -14.14 -20.32
N PHE A 174 -5.49 -14.50 -19.06
CA PHE A 174 -5.62 -15.89 -18.62
C PHE A 174 -7.08 -16.34 -18.59
N GLY A 175 -8.04 -15.46 -18.30
CA GLY A 175 -9.47 -15.77 -18.38
C GLY A 175 -9.90 -16.11 -19.82
N THR A 176 -9.42 -15.34 -20.80
CA THR A 176 -9.67 -15.63 -22.24
C THR A 176 -9.06 -16.97 -22.62
N LEU A 177 -7.80 -17.22 -22.22
CA LEU A 177 -7.12 -18.48 -22.52
C LEU A 177 -7.83 -19.68 -21.90
N ALA A 178 -8.21 -19.60 -20.61
CA ALA A 178 -8.94 -20.65 -19.92
C ALA A 178 -10.29 -20.95 -20.59
N GLY A 179 -11.03 -19.91 -20.99
CA GLY A 179 -12.27 -20.05 -21.72
C GLY A 179 -12.09 -20.76 -23.07
N HIS A 180 -11.05 -20.40 -23.82
CA HIS A 180 -10.72 -21.07 -25.09
C HIS A 180 -10.39 -22.56 -24.92
N GLN A 181 -9.56 -22.90 -23.93
CA GLN A 181 -9.16 -24.28 -23.65
C GLN A 181 -10.35 -25.13 -23.19
N ALA A 182 -11.19 -24.57 -22.31
CA ALA A 182 -12.41 -25.23 -21.88
C ALA A 182 -13.37 -25.51 -23.05
N ALA A 183 -13.59 -24.50 -23.92
CA ALA A 183 -14.45 -24.65 -25.10
C ALA A 183 -13.88 -25.64 -26.12
N LYS A 184 -12.57 -25.64 -26.37
CA LYS A 184 -11.88 -26.59 -27.22
C LYS A 184 -12.11 -28.02 -26.73
N ARG A 185 -11.92 -28.23 -25.42
CA ARG A 185 -12.16 -29.54 -24.81
C ARG A 185 -13.62 -30.02 -24.92
N ALA A 186 -14.57 -29.11 -24.73
CA ALA A 186 -16.01 -29.46 -24.81
C ALA A 186 -16.47 -29.87 -26.21
N ARG A 187 -15.70 -29.54 -27.23
CA ARG A 187 -16.02 -29.85 -28.64
C ARG A 187 -15.39 -31.15 -29.17
N GLY A 188 -14.57 -31.80 -28.36
CA GLY A 188 -13.92 -33.05 -28.72
C GLY A 188 -12.44 -33.07 -28.64
#